data_0e83e24dd5c0f0e54288e2cca76f649d
#
_entry.id   0e83e24dd5c0f0e54288e2cca76f649d
#
_cell.length_a   1.000
_cell.length_b   1.000
_cell.length_c   1.000
_cell.angle_alpha   90.00
_cell.angle_beta   90.00
_cell.angle_gamma   90.00
#
_symmetry.space_group_name_H-M   'P 1'
#
loop_
_entity.id
_entity.type
_entity.pdbx_description
1 polymer ?
#
loop_
_entity_poly.entity_id
_entity_poly.type
_entity_poly.pdbx_seq_one_letter_code
_entity_poly.pdbx_strand_id
1 'polypeptide(L)'
;MRTRVYVEVMLRNNIVFRRLFTAQVAALLGTGLLTVALGLLAYDIAGSSAGAVLGTALAIKMIAYVFVAPIVSSLTNALPRKLVLVTADVVRALTALTLPFVDQVWQIYVLIFVLQAASATFTPTFQAVIPSVVPDTRQYTRALTLSRLAYDLESLVSPLIAAALLTVISFHTLFVGTALGFVVSAAMVIGTLLPKHVAAEHNRPTDGIRTFLKRHELQGLLALNTVVAAATALVTVNSVVYVRDLFGGSSSSLAFALGFYGAGSMVAALFVPRVLRSTNDHRLMLTGAAVAVAGTAAATAVSTLSGGPSAWIALATTWSILGIGTSMINTPSAIILRRESDETTRASIFTAQFSLSHAAFLITYPVAGWVGAQFGQFTAAAVLTGLATLAGLSAARLWSRTRDPVVVSA
;
A
#
# COMPACT_ATOMS: atom_id res chain seq x y z
N MET A 1 -20.33 -11.23 16.76
CA MET A 1 -20.74 -10.49 17.96
C MET A 1 -19.64 -10.36 19.00
N ARG A 2 -18.94 -11.42 19.40
CA ARG A 2 -17.83 -11.36 20.38
C ARG A 2 -16.66 -10.43 20.03
N THR A 3 -16.27 -10.34 18.76
CA THR A 3 -15.14 -9.50 18.32
C THR A 3 -15.41 -7.99 18.49
N ARG A 4 -16.63 -7.52 18.24
CA ARG A 4 -17.01 -6.11 18.42
C ARG A 4 -16.89 -5.66 19.88
N VAL A 5 -17.41 -6.46 20.81
CA VAL A 5 -17.37 -6.15 22.25
C VAL A 5 -15.95 -6.04 22.77
N TYR A 6 -15.04 -6.90 22.31
CA TYR A 6 -13.65 -6.90 22.77
C TYR A 6 -12.79 -5.75 22.18
N VAL A 7 -13.08 -5.32 20.95
CA VAL A 7 -12.44 -4.13 20.34
C VAL A 7 -12.87 -2.88 21.09
N GLU A 8 -14.16 -2.78 21.40
CA GLU A 8 -14.74 -1.66 22.15
C GLU A 8 -14.17 -1.57 23.57
N VAL A 9 -14.02 -2.71 24.25
CA VAL A 9 -13.39 -2.78 25.59
C VAL A 9 -11.90 -2.39 25.55
N MET A 10 -11.16 -2.82 24.55
CA MET A 10 -9.74 -2.48 24.41
C MET A 10 -9.52 -0.98 24.12
N LEU A 11 -10.30 -0.41 23.19
CA LEU A 11 -10.24 1.02 22.86
C LEU A 11 -10.75 1.88 24.03
N ARG A 12 -11.66 1.36 24.85
CA ARG A 12 -12.23 2.08 25.98
C ARG A 12 -11.30 2.10 27.20
N ASN A 13 -10.56 1.01 27.45
CA ASN A 13 -9.74 0.85 28.64
C ASN A 13 -8.27 1.28 28.46
N ASN A 14 -7.74 1.35 27.23
CA ASN A 14 -6.37 1.79 26.97
C ASN A 14 -6.36 3.11 26.19
N ILE A 15 -6.33 4.22 26.92
CA ILE A 15 -6.35 5.58 26.36
C ILE A 15 -5.12 5.85 25.48
N VAL A 16 -3.96 5.28 25.80
CA VAL A 16 -2.72 5.43 25.05
C VAL A 16 -2.86 4.76 23.70
N PHE A 17 -3.32 3.51 23.66
CA PHE A 17 -3.56 2.80 22.40
C PHE A 17 -4.65 3.48 21.56
N ARG A 18 -5.73 3.94 22.18
CA ARG A 18 -6.79 4.67 21.48
C ARG A 18 -6.26 5.91 20.76
N ARG A 19 -5.45 6.73 21.45
CA ARG A 19 -4.84 7.93 20.85
C ARG A 19 -3.90 7.58 19.71
N LEU A 20 -3.05 6.57 19.87
CA LEU A 20 -2.16 6.10 18.80
C LEU A 20 -2.96 5.55 17.61
N PHE A 21 -4.01 4.79 17.83
CA PHE A 21 -4.85 4.27 16.77
C PHE A 21 -5.58 5.40 16.02
N THR A 22 -6.09 6.42 16.74
CA THR A 22 -6.67 7.62 16.14
C THR A 22 -5.63 8.38 15.32
N ALA A 23 -4.39 8.53 15.81
CA ALA A 23 -3.28 9.11 15.06
C ALA A 23 -3.03 8.36 13.75
N GLN A 24 -2.96 7.03 13.80
CA GLN A 24 -2.78 6.18 12.62
C GLN A 24 -3.91 6.36 11.61
N VAL A 25 -5.17 6.31 12.04
CA VAL A 25 -6.34 6.47 11.16
C VAL A 25 -6.34 7.86 10.50
N ALA A 26 -6.07 8.93 11.27
CA ALA A 26 -6.01 10.28 10.75
C ALA A 26 -4.88 10.44 9.70
N ALA A 27 -3.69 9.91 10.00
CA ALA A 27 -2.56 9.94 9.06
C ALA A 27 -2.86 9.13 7.78
N LEU A 28 -3.50 7.96 7.89
CA LEU A 28 -3.88 7.14 6.75
C LEU A 28 -4.92 7.84 5.87
N LEU A 29 -5.97 8.42 6.45
CA LEU A 29 -6.95 9.21 5.71
C LEU A 29 -6.28 10.37 4.96
N GLY A 30 -5.37 11.10 5.62
CA GLY A 30 -4.57 12.15 4.97
C GLY A 30 -3.75 11.60 3.80
N THR A 31 -3.10 10.45 3.95
CA THR A 31 -2.33 9.80 2.88
C THR A 31 -3.21 9.37 1.70
N GLY A 32 -4.40 8.87 1.97
CA GLY A 32 -5.35 8.49 0.93
C GLY A 32 -5.88 9.70 0.14
N LEU A 33 -6.18 10.82 0.80
CA LEU A 33 -6.51 12.08 0.12
C LEU A 33 -5.35 12.59 -0.74
N LEU A 34 -4.10 12.50 -0.23
CA LEU A 34 -2.89 12.84 -0.97
C LEU A 34 -2.78 12.02 -2.27
N THR A 35 -3.09 10.74 -2.24
CA THR A 35 -2.99 9.86 -3.42
C THR A 35 -3.88 10.35 -4.56
N VAL A 36 -5.12 10.75 -4.26
CA VAL A 36 -6.05 11.30 -5.26
C VAL A 36 -5.58 12.68 -5.71
N ALA A 37 -5.25 13.57 -4.76
CA ALA A 37 -4.82 14.93 -5.04
C ALA A 37 -3.53 14.98 -5.88
N LEU A 38 -2.56 14.11 -5.61
CA LEU A 38 -1.31 14.00 -6.35
C LEU A 38 -1.54 13.55 -7.80
N GLY A 39 -2.45 12.61 -8.03
CA GLY A 39 -2.83 12.20 -9.38
C GLY A 39 -3.42 13.35 -10.19
N LEU A 40 -4.30 14.16 -9.57
CA LEU A 40 -4.91 15.31 -10.20
C LEU A 40 -3.90 16.45 -10.43
N LEU A 41 -3.00 16.70 -9.48
CA LEU A 41 -1.92 17.70 -9.62
C LEU A 41 -0.96 17.30 -10.75
N ALA A 42 -0.58 16.03 -10.83
CA ALA A 42 0.26 15.54 -11.90
C ALA A 42 -0.41 15.72 -13.28
N TYR A 43 -1.73 15.53 -13.35
CA TYR A 43 -2.48 15.75 -14.58
C TYR A 43 -2.62 17.24 -14.92
N ASP A 44 -2.83 18.11 -13.94
CA ASP A 44 -2.95 19.55 -14.13
C ASP A 44 -1.66 20.14 -14.71
N ILE A 45 -0.49 19.68 -14.24
CA ILE A 45 0.83 20.18 -14.68
C ILE A 45 1.31 19.50 -15.98
N ALA A 46 1.05 18.22 -16.16
CA ALA A 46 1.68 17.40 -17.22
C ALA A 46 0.70 16.82 -18.25
N GLY A 47 -0.60 17.02 -18.10
CA GLY A 47 -1.64 16.54 -19.02
C GLY A 47 -1.55 15.01 -19.22
N SER A 48 -1.51 14.57 -20.47
CA SER A 48 -1.38 13.14 -20.85
C SER A 48 -0.11 12.47 -20.33
N SER A 49 0.93 13.25 -19.98
CA SER A 49 2.17 12.76 -19.36
C SER A 49 2.06 12.57 -17.83
N ALA A 50 0.90 12.82 -17.23
CA ALA A 50 0.66 12.68 -15.79
C ALA A 50 1.07 11.30 -15.25
N GLY A 51 0.89 10.25 -16.04
CA GLY A 51 1.32 8.88 -15.69
C GLY A 51 2.82 8.79 -15.44
N ALA A 52 3.67 9.44 -16.28
CA ALA A 52 5.12 9.47 -16.08
C ALA A 52 5.50 10.22 -14.80
N VAL A 53 4.86 11.37 -14.56
CA VAL A 53 5.08 12.18 -13.34
C VAL A 53 4.69 11.39 -12.10
N LEU A 54 3.50 10.80 -12.09
CA LEU A 54 3.01 10.03 -10.94
C LEU A 54 3.82 8.74 -10.71
N GLY A 55 4.17 8.04 -11.79
CA GLY A 55 5.02 6.84 -11.72
C GLY A 55 6.39 7.15 -11.12
N THR A 56 7.03 8.26 -11.53
CA THR A 56 8.31 8.72 -10.97
C THR A 56 8.16 9.14 -9.50
N ALA A 57 7.12 9.90 -9.15
CA ALA A 57 6.87 10.31 -7.78
C ALA A 57 6.67 9.10 -6.84
N LEU A 58 5.94 8.09 -7.31
CA LEU A 58 5.73 6.84 -6.57
C LEU A 58 6.99 5.96 -6.51
N ALA A 59 7.83 5.97 -7.54
CA ALA A 59 9.16 5.34 -7.47
C ALA A 59 10.06 6.02 -6.43
N ILE A 60 10.05 7.35 -6.36
CA ILE A 60 10.74 8.12 -5.33
C ILE A 60 10.24 7.73 -3.92
N LYS A 61 8.93 7.53 -3.75
CA LYS A 61 8.37 6.97 -2.51
C LYS A 61 9.00 5.61 -2.16
N MET A 62 9.14 4.71 -3.15
CA MET A 62 9.74 3.39 -2.90
C MET A 62 11.22 3.49 -2.55
N ILE A 63 11.96 4.41 -3.19
CA ILE A 63 13.35 4.72 -2.81
C ILE A 63 13.42 5.16 -1.34
N ALA A 64 12.53 6.05 -0.91
CA ALA A 64 12.47 6.47 0.48
C ALA A 64 12.21 5.30 1.44
N TYR A 65 11.28 4.41 1.13
CA TYR A 65 10.96 3.26 1.98
C TYR A 65 12.07 2.21 2.01
N VAL A 66 12.76 1.98 0.91
CA VAL A 66 13.79 0.92 0.83
C VAL A 66 15.14 1.41 1.38
N PHE A 67 15.53 2.64 1.08
CA PHE A 67 16.86 3.14 1.38
C PHE A 67 16.90 4.18 2.52
N VAL A 68 15.94 5.11 2.57
CA VAL A 68 15.94 6.16 3.59
C VAL A 68 15.47 5.63 4.95
N ALA A 69 14.48 4.75 4.98
CA ALA A 69 13.94 4.22 6.23
C ALA A 69 15.00 3.56 7.13
N PRO A 70 15.89 2.66 6.64
CA PRO A 70 16.94 2.08 7.48
C PRO A 70 17.95 3.11 7.99
N ILE A 71 18.34 4.07 7.14
CA ILE A 71 19.30 5.13 7.49
C ILE A 71 18.73 6.01 8.59
N VAL A 72 17.53 6.53 8.40
CA VAL A 72 16.89 7.42 9.37
C VAL A 72 16.55 6.67 10.65
N SER A 73 16.12 5.42 10.57
CA SER A 73 15.89 4.57 11.75
C SER A 73 17.16 4.43 12.60
N SER A 74 18.32 4.23 11.99
CA SER A 74 19.60 4.16 12.71
C SER A 74 19.99 5.49 13.36
N LEU A 75 19.80 6.60 12.66
CA LEU A 75 20.10 7.95 13.16
C LEU A 75 19.16 8.39 14.29
N THR A 76 17.91 7.97 14.23
CA THR A 76 16.88 8.37 15.21
C THR A 76 16.75 7.39 16.38
N ASN A 77 17.50 6.29 16.38
CA ASN A 77 17.40 5.25 17.42
C ASN A 77 17.74 5.76 18.83
N ALA A 78 18.56 6.80 18.94
CA ALA A 78 18.89 7.46 20.21
C ALA A 78 17.84 8.50 20.64
N LEU A 79 16.93 8.91 19.75
CA LEU A 79 15.94 9.95 20.02
C LEU A 79 14.68 9.39 20.67
N PRO A 80 13.98 10.20 21.49
CA PRO A 80 12.69 9.81 22.03
C PRO A 80 11.70 9.53 20.88
N ARG A 81 11.07 8.35 20.87
CA ARG A 81 10.12 7.93 19.82
C ARG A 81 9.01 8.96 19.58
N LYS A 82 8.54 9.62 20.65
CA LYS A 82 7.55 10.70 20.57
C LYS A 82 8.05 11.86 19.71
N LEU A 83 9.28 12.30 19.89
CA LEU A 83 9.88 13.37 19.12
C LEU A 83 9.97 12.99 17.64
N VAL A 84 10.43 11.77 17.34
CA VAL A 84 10.54 11.26 15.96
C VAL A 84 9.17 11.24 15.26
N LEU A 85 8.14 10.73 15.92
CA LEU A 85 6.79 10.65 15.37
C LEU A 85 6.19 12.04 15.11
N VAL A 86 6.30 12.96 16.08
CA VAL A 86 5.76 14.32 15.96
C VAL A 86 6.50 15.11 14.86
N THR A 87 7.83 15.04 14.83
CA THR A 87 8.63 15.71 13.79
C THR A 87 8.28 15.19 12.40
N ALA A 88 8.13 13.87 12.24
CA ALA A 88 7.73 13.28 10.98
C ALA A 88 6.34 13.78 10.53
N ASP A 89 5.36 13.87 11.44
CA ASP A 89 4.03 14.39 11.14
C ASP A 89 4.06 15.89 10.78
N VAL A 90 4.84 16.69 11.48
CA VAL A 90 5.01 18.12 11.17
C VAL A 90 5.62 18.30 9.79
N VAL A 91 6.69 17.58 9.46
CA VAL A 91 7.32 17.62 8.14
C VAL A 91 6.30 17.23 7.06
N ARG A 92 5.53 16.15 7.25
CA ARG A 92 4.49 15.71 6.32
C ARG A 92 3.40 16.77 6.13
N ALA A 93 2.92 17.37 7.23
CA ALA A 93 1.88 18.38 7.18
C ALA A 93 2.35 19.64 6.43
N LEU A 94 3.55 20.14 6.74
CA LEU A 94 4.13 21.29 6.06
C LEU A 94 4.34 21.01 4.56
N THR A 95 4.89 19.84 4.22
CA THR A 95 5.07 19.44 2.82
C THR A 95 3.73 19.34 2.10
N ALA A 96 2.68 18.76 2.74
CA ALA A 96 1.36 18.68 2.14
C ALA A 96 0.76 20.07 1.86
N LEU A 97 1.00 21.04 2.74
CA LEU A 97 0.52 22.43 2.55
C LEU A 97 1.26 23.19 1.44
N THR A 98 2.47 22.78 1.06
CA THR A 98 3.20 23.41 -0.07
C THR A 98 2.78 22.83 -1.43
N LEU A 99 2.26 21.60 -1.50
CA LEU A 99 1.85 20.96 -2.75
C LEU A 99 0.81 21.73 -3.58
N PRO A 100 -0.19 22.43 -3.01
CA PRO A 100 -1.14 23.25 -3.80
C PRO A 100 -0.51 24.37 -4.62
N PHE A 101 0.69 24.80 -4.29
CA PHE A 101 1.39 25.93 -4.91
C PHE A 101 2.47 25.49 -5.92
N VAL A 102 2.51 24.20 -6.21
CA VAL A 102 3.47 23.63 -7.15
C VAL A 102 3.00 23.85 -8.58
N ASP A 103 3.90 24.35 -9.43
CA ASP A 103 3.67 24.63 -10.86
C ASP A 103 4.62 23.86 -11.79
N GLN A 104 5.61 23.14 -11.23
CA GLN A 104 6.60 22.39 -11.98
C GLN A 104 6.78 20.96 -11.46
N VAL A 105 7.04 20.02 -12.39
CA VAL A 105 7.17 18.59 -12.09
C VAL A 105 8.28 18.28 -11.09
N TRP A 106 9.45 18.94 -11.19
CA TRP A 106 10.55 18.68 -10.27
C TRP A 106 10.21 19.03 -8.81
N GLN A 107 9.35 20.02 -8.59
CA GLN A 107 8.88 20.42 -7.24
C GLN A 107 8.05 19.27 -6.62
N ILE A 108 7.19 18.61 -7.44
CA ILE A 108 6.46 17.40 -7.00
C ILE A 108 7.47 16.36 -6.49
N TYR A 109 8.53 16.08 -7.25
CA TYR A 109 9.49 15.04 -6.89
C TYR A 109 10.23 15.34 -5.58
N VAL A 110 10.67 16.60 -5.39
CA VAL A 110 11.33 17.01 -4.15
C VAL A 110 10.38 16.92 -2.95
N LEU A 111 9.18 17.46 -3.07
CA LEU A 111 8.19 17.45 -1.98
C LEU A 111 7.73 16.02 -1.64
N ILE A 112 7.50 15.18 -2.65
CA ILE A 112 7.17 13.78 -2.41
C ILE A 112 8.33 13.03 -1.76
N PHE A 113 9.58 13.28 -2.16
CA PHE A 113 10.74 12.68 -1.49
C PHE A 113 10.78 13.06 0.00
N VAL A 114 10.63 14.34 0.35
CA VAL A 114 10.62 14.82 1.73
C VAL A 114 9.47 14.21 2.52
N LEU A 115 8.25 14.25 1.98
CA LEU A 115 7.06 13.69 2.62
C LEU A 115 7.21 12.18 2.86
N GLN A 116 7.73 11.46 1.87
CA GLN A 116 7.87 10.01 1.96
C GLN A 116 9.06 9.58 2.82
N ALA A 117 10.14 10.36 2.89
CA ALA A 117 11.23 10.14 3.84
C ALA A 117 10.72 10.27 5.29
N ALA A 118 9.90 11.28 5.56
CA ALA A 118 9.25 11.43 6.86
C ALA A 118 8.28 10.28 7.16
N SER A 119 7.49 9.84 6.18
CA SER A 119 6.58 8.68 6.31
C SER A 119 7.34 7.37 6.54
N ALA A 120 8.46 7.18 5.85
CA ALA A 120 9.34 6.02 6.00
C ALA A 120 9.99 5.96 7.40
N THR A 121 10.12 7.10 8.07
CA THR A 121 10.58 7.20 9.46
C THR A 121 9.44 6.95 10.45
N PHE A 122 8.26 7.49 10.18
CA PHE A 122 7.09 7.39 11.05
C PHE A 122 6.62 5.93 11.21
N THR A 123 6.42 5.21 10.12
CA THR A 123 5.77 3.90 10.11
C THR A 123 6.48 2.85 10.99
N PRO A 124 7.79 2.60 10.85
CA PRO A 124 8.47 1.63 11.71
C PRO A 124 8.57 2.10 13.16
N THR A 125 8.75 3.41 13.41
CA THR A 125 8.76 3.98 14.77
C THR A 125 7.42 3.78 15.45
N PHE A 126 6.31 4.02 14.74
CA PHE A 126 4.95 3.80 15.24
C PHE A 126 4.69 2.33 15.56
N GLN A 127 5.04 1.42 14.66
CA GLN A 127 4.90 -0.02 14.88
C GLN A 127 5.71 -0.51 16.07
N ALA A 128 6.90 0.05 16.29
CA ALA A 128 7.74 -0.29 17.44
C ALA A 128 7.20 0.23 18.79
N VAL A 129 6.28 1.19 18.79
CA VAL A 129 5.62 1.69 20.00
C VAL A 129 4.49 0.76 20.47
N ILE A 130 3.78 0.11 19.54
CA ILE A 130 2.58 -0.69 19.87
C ILE A 130 2.86 -1.77 20.94
N PRO A 131 3.93 -2.60 20.87
CA PRO A 131 4.19 -3.61 21.90
C PRO A 131 4.44 -3.02 23.28
N SER A 132 5.07 -1.84 23.36
CA SER A 132 5.34 -1.18 24.64
C SER A 132 4.11 -0.59 25.32
N VAL A 133 3.04 -0.37 24.56
CA VAL A 133 1.77 0.18 25.03
C VAL A 133 0.72 -0.92 25.29
N VAL A 134 0.87 -2.05 24.62
CA VAL A 134 -0.03 -3.21 24.70
C VAL A 134 0.82 -4.46 24.97
N PRO A 135 1.27 -4.68 26.21
CA PRO A 135 2.19 -5.76 26.54
C PRO A 135 1.55 -7.17 26.52
N ASP A 136 0.23 -7.27 26.70
CA ASP A 136 -0.48 -8.55 26.62
C ASP A 136 -0.53 -9.08 25.19
N THR A 137 -0.04 -10.30 24.97
CA THR A 137 0.10 -10.93 23.65
C THR A 137 -1.23 -11.01 22.86
N ARG A 138 -2.35 -11.27 23.56
CA ARG A 138 -3.66 -11.36 22.89
C ARG A 138 -4.16 -9.97 22.49
N GLN A 139 -3.96 -8.97 23.35
CA GLN A 139 -4.31 -7.58 23.03
C GLN A 139 -3.40 -7.03 21.94
N TYR A 140 -2.10 -7.35 21.95
CA TYR A 140 -1.15 -6.99 20.90
C TYR A 140 -1.56 -7.54 19.53
N THR A 141 -1.90 -8.83 19.44
CA THR A 141 -2.39 -9.42 18.18
C THR A 141 -3.64 -8.69 17.66
N ARG A 142 -4.54 -8.28 18.56
CA ARG A 142 -5.74 -7.49 18.21
C ARG A 142 -5.38 -6.07 17.75
N ALA A 143 -4.41 -5.42 18.40
CA ALA A 143 -3.92 -4.11 18.00
C ALA A 143 -3.36 -4.14 16.58
N LEU A 144 -2.56 -5.17 16.25
CA LEU A 144 -2.05 -5.38 14.89
C LEU A 144 -3.17 -5.61 13.87
N THR A 145 -4.18 -6.41 14.24
CA THR A 145 -5.36 -6.65 13.38
C THR A 145 -6.13 -5.36 13.11
N LEU A 146 -6.34 -4.53 14.13
CA LEU A 146 -6.98 -3.22 13.97
C LEU A 146 -6.15 -2.28 13.10
N SER A 147 -4.84 -2.21 13.31
CA SER A 147 -3.94 -1.42 12.46
C SER A 147 -4.01 -1.89 11.00
N ARG A 148 -4.01 -3.20 10.75
CA ARG A 148 -4.17 -3.73 9.40
C ARG A 148 -5.51 -3.36 8.78
N LEU A 149 -6.60 -3.51 9.55
CA LEU A 149 -7.93 -3.11 9.10
C LEU A 149 -8.00 -1.62 8.76
N ALA A 150 -7.29 -0.76 9.49
CA ALA A 150 -7.21 0.67 9.19
C ALA A 150 -6.55 0.93 7.82
N TYR A 151 -5.48 0.20 7.47
CA TYR A 151 -4.87 0.28 6.12
C TYR A 151 -5.83 -0.21 5.03
N ASP A 152 -6.54 -1.31 5.26
CA ASP A 152 -7.48 -1.86 4.28
C ASP A 152 -8.69 -0.93 4.09
N LEU A 153 -9.19 -0.31 5.17
CA LEU A 153 -10.26 0.69 5.13
C LEU A 153 -9.81 1.99 4.44
N GLU A 154 -8.57 2.43 4.65
CA GLU A 154 -8.03 3.62 4.01
C GLU A 154 -8.10 3.50 2.49
N SER A 155 -7.69 2.38 1.91
CA SER A 155 -7.71 2.15 0.46
C SER A 155 -9.11 2.26 -0.16
N LEU A 156 -10.18 2.01 0.62
CA LEU A 156 -11.57 2.13 0.18
C LEU A 156 -12.17 3.50 0.55
N VAL A 157 -12.01 3.90 1.81
CA VAL A 157 -12.74 5.04 2.39
C VAL A 157 -12.15 6.37 1.89
N SER A 158 -10.83 6.46 1.75
CA SER A 158 -10.18 7.71 1.33
C SER A 158 -10.54 8.16 -0.07
N PRO A 159 -10.57 7.30 -1.11
CA PRO A 159 -11.05 7.69 -2.43
C PRO A 159 -12.53 8.11 -2.42
N LEU A 160 -13.38 7.45 -1.62
CA LEU A 160 -14.80 7.81 -1.51
C LEU A 160 -14.99 9.18 -0.84
N ILE A 161 -14.22 9.47 0.23
CA ILE A 161 -14.21 10.80 0.86
C ILE A 161 -13.70 11.84 -0.15
N ALA A 162 -12.60 11.55 -0.85
CA ALA A 162 -12.07 12.45 -1.88
C ALA A 162 -13.11 12.72 -2.97
N ALA A 163 -13.82 11.68 -3.47
CA ALA A 163 -14.88 11.83 -4.46
C ALA A 163 -15.99 12.75 -3.96
N ALA A 164 -16.47 12.56 -2.73
CA ALA A 164 -17.50 13.40 -2.14
C ALA A 164 -17.02 14.84 -1.95
N LEU A 165 -15.81 15.05 -1.47
CA LEU A 165 -15.24 16.39 -1.30
C LEU A 165 -15.06 17.11 -2.64
N LEU A 166 -14.59 16.42 -3.67
CA LEU A 166 -14.36 17.00 -5.01
C LEU A 166 -15.65 17.43 -5.74
N THR A 167 -16.82 17.12 -5.20
CA THR A 167 -18.09 17.68 -5.70
C THR A 167 -18.31 19.14 -5.26
N VAL A 168 -17.65 19.59 -4.18
CA VAL A 168 -17.86 20.89 -3.54
C VAL A 168 -16.59 21.71 -3.37
N ILE A 169 -15.41 21.09 -3.41
CA ILE A 169 -14.10 21.76 -3.26
C ILE A 169 -13.16 21.39 -4.41
N SER A 170 -12.13 22.23 -4.64
CA SER A 170 -11.07 21.93 -5.60
C SER A 170 -10.13 20.84 -5.08
N PHE A 171 -9.42 20.17 -5.99
CA PHE A 171 -8.46 19.13 -5.60
C PHE A 171 -7.27 19.70 -4.80
N HIS A 172 -6.93 20.98 -4.99
CA HIS A 172 -5.91 21.65 -4.17
C HIS A 172 -6.28 21.66 -2.68
N THR A 173 -7.56 21.75 -2.35
CA THR A 173 -8.04 21.72 -0.97
C THR A 173 -7.89 20.34 -0.32
N LEU A 174 -7.79 19.26 -1.11
CA LEU A 174 -7.51 17.91 -0.56
C LEU A 174 -6.14 17.86 0.12
N PHE A 175 -5.16 18.63 -0.32
CA PHE A 175 -3.86 18.72 0.36
C PHE A 175 -3.97 19.34 1.75
N VAL A 176 -4.90 20.28 1.96
CA VAL A 176 -5.22 20.80 3.29
C VAL A 176 -5.82 19.71 4.17
N GLY A 177 -6.73 18.89 3.63
CA GLY A 177 -7.25 17.69 4.31
C GLY A 177 -6.15 16.70 4.67
N THR A 178 -5.18 16.50 3.78
CA THR A 178 -3.98 15.69 4.04
C THR A 178 -3.17 16.24 5.21
N ALA A 179 -2.89 17.54 5.20
CA ALA A 179 -2.15 18.22 6.27
C ALA A 179 -2.88 18.14 7.60
N LEU A 180 -4.20 18.33 7.61
CA LEU A 180 -5.04 18.18 8.81
C LEU A 180 -4.95 16.76 9.38
N GLY A 181 -4.94 15.73 8.53
CA GLY A 181 -4.73 14.34 8.97
C GLY A 181 -3.42 14.17 9.73
N PHE A 182 -2.31 14.74 9.22
CA PHE A 182 -1.01 14.69 9.89
C PHE A 182 -0.95 15.55 11.16
N VAL A 183 -1.60 16.72 11.17
CA VAL A 183 -1.70 17.57 12.37
C VAL A 183 -2.48 16.85 13.48
N VAL A 184 -3.61 16.23 13.15
CA VAL A 184 -4.39 15.43 14.11
C VAL A 184 -3.55 14.25 14.64
N SER A 185 -2.80 13.57 13.77
CA SER A 185 -1.87 12.51 14.16
C SER A 185 -0.83 13.03 15.16
N ALA A 186 -0.14 14.13 14.84
CA ALA A 186 0.84 14.77 15.73
C ALA A 186 0.21 15.14 17.11
N ALA A 187 -0.97 15.77 17.09
CA ALA A 187 -1.68 16.17 18.30
C ALA A 187 -2.01 14.95 19.20
N MET A 188 -2.48 13.85 18.61
CA MET A 188 -2.75 12.61 19.34
C MET A 188 -1.47 12.02 19.95
N VAL A 189 -0.36 12.02 19.20
CA VAL A 189 0.94 11.54 19.70
C VAL A 189 1.47 12.46 20.82
N ILE A 190 1.37 13.78 20.68
CA ILE A 190 1.79 14.75 21.70
C ILE A 190 1.01 14.51 23.00
N GLY A 191 -0.29 14.28 22.93
CA GLY A 191 -1.14 13.99 24.10
C GLY A 191 -0.92 12.63 24.74
N THR A 192 0.04 11.81 24.24
CA THR A 192 0.26 10.45 24.69
C THR A 192 1.57 10.35 25.49
N LEU A 193 1.54 9.69 26.66
CA LEU A 193 2.73 9.32 27.41
C LEU A 193 3.26 7.99 26.86
N LEU A 194 4.35 8.06 26.13
CA LEU A 194 5.02 6.87 25.61
C LEU A 194 6.05 6.36 26.62
N PRO A 195 6.19 5.03 26.80
CA PRO A 195 7.24 4.44 27.64
C PRO A 195 8.64 4.82 27.13
N LYS A 196 9.60 4.90 28.07
CA LYS A 196 11.00 5.16 27.72
C LYS A 196 11.49 4.07 26.75
N HIS A 197 12.20 4.52 25.70
CA HIS A 197 12.77 3.64 24.71
C HIS A 197 13.97 2.90 25.28
N VAL A 198 13.94 1.57 25.21
CA VAL A 198 15.12 0.72 25.34
C VAL A 198 15.56 0.38 23.92
N ALA A 199 16.78 0.80 23.55
CA ALA A 199 17.33 0.50 22.22
C ALA A 199 17.37 -1.03 22.04
N ALA A 200 16.73 -1.54 21.00
CA ALA A 200 16.75 -2.96 20.69
C ALA A 200 18.09 -3.37 20.07
N GLU A 201 18.59 -4.56 20.44
CA GLU A 201 19.79 -5.13 19.80
C GLU A 201 19.57 -5.29 18.29
N HIS A 202 20.63 -5.01 17.52
CA HIS A 202 20.61 -5.01 16.05
C HIS A 202 20.51 -6.44 15.50
N ASN A 203 19.34 -6.87 15.09
CA ASN A 203 19.22 -7.93 14.10
C ASN A 203 19.56 -7.34 12.72
N ARG A 204 20.52 -7.94 12.02
CA ARG A 204 20.94 -7.46 10.70
C ARG A 204 19.81 -7.64 9.69
N PRO A 205 19.32 -6.58 9.04
CA PRO A 205 18.24 -6.68 8.04
C PRO A 205 18.55 -7.65 6.89
N THR A 206 19.84 -7.85 6.61
CA THR A 206 20.36 -8.73 5.55
C THR A 206 20.03 -10.21 5.75
N ASP A 207 19.89 -10.67 7.01
CA ASP A 207 19.63 -12.10 7.30
C ASP A 207 18.23 -12.53 6.86
N GLY A 208 17.26 -11.66 7.05
CA GLY A 208 15.89 -11.85 6.55
C GLY A 208 15.83 -11.93 5.04
N ILE A 209 16.50 -11.01 4.33
CA ILE A 209 16.56 -10.98 2.86
C ILE A 209 17.24 -12.27 2.33
N ARG A 210 18.35 -12.68 2.93
CA ARG A 210 19.06 -13.90 2.54
C ARG A 210 18.18 -15.14 2.72
N THR A 211 17.44 -15.23 3.82
CA THR A 211 16.49 -16.32 4.09
C THR A 211 15.36 -16.31 3.08
N PHE A 212 14.83 -15.11 2.77
CA PHE A 212 13.75 -14.91 1.80
C PHE A 212 14.15 -15.40 0.41
N LEU A 213 15.36 -15.08 -0.03
CA LEU A 213 15.88 -15.47 -1.33
C LEU A 213 16.34 -16.93 -1.44
N LYS A 214 16.43 -17.67 -0.32
CA LYS A 214 16.81 -19.10 -0.31
C LYS A 214 15.63 -20.06 -0.26
N ARG A 215 14.49 -19.66 0.30
CA ARG A 215 13.33 -20.54 0.50
C ARG A 215 12.34 -20.42 -0.66
N HIS A 216 12.02 -21.52 -1.33
CA HIS A 216 11.09 -21.54 -2.48
C HIS A 216 9.70 -21.01 -2.13
N GLU A 217 9.22 -21.25 -0.92
CA GLU A 217 7.95 -20.71 -0.41
C GLU A 217 7.96 -19.16 -0.43
N LEU A 218 9.01 -18.54 0.08
CA LEU A 218 9.17 -17.09 0.14
C LEU A 218 9.49 -16.48 -1.23
N GLN A 219 10.23 -17.19 -2.09
CA GLN A 219 10.46 -16.79 -3.48
C GLN A 219 9.14 -16.76 -4.27
N GLY A 220 8.26 -17.75 -4.08
CA GLY A 220 6.93 -17.77 -4.68
C GLY A 220 6.08 -16.58 -4.20
N LEU A 221 6.15 -16.26 -2.91
CA LEU A 221 5.49 -15.07 -2.36
C LEU A 221 6.05 -13.76 -2.96
N LEU A 222 7.37 -13.65 -3.16
CA LEU A 222 8.00 -12.51 -3.83
C LEU A 222 7.53 -12.35 -5.28
N ALA A 223 7.41 -13.45 -6.00
CA ALA A 223 6.86 -13.42 -7.36
C ALA A 223 5.40 -12.94 -7.36
N LEU A 224 4.57 -13.37 -6.40
CA LEU A 224 3.20 -12.89 -6.25
C LEU A 224 3.13 -11.41 -5.83
N ASN A 225 4.08 -10.92 -5.04
CA ASN A 225 4.20 -9.48 -4.75
C ASN A 225 4.45 -8.66 -6.03
N THR A 226 5.15 -9.22 -7.03
CA THR A 226 5.34 -8.57 -8.34
C THR A 226 4.02 -8.51 -9.12
N VAL A 227 3.16 -9.54 -9.04
CA VAL A 227 1.80 -9.50 -9.61
C VAL A 227 0.98 -8.37 -8.97
N VAL A 228 1.00 -8.29 -7.64
CA VAL A 228 0.33 -7.21 -6.90
C VAL A 228 0.88 -5.85 -7.30
N ALA A 229 2.20 -5.72 -7.42
CA ALA A 229 2.83 -4.46 -7.78
C ALA A 229 2.46 -4.02 -9.21
N ALA A 230 2.40 -4.93 -10.18
CA ALA A 230 1.98 -4.63 -11.55
C ALA A 230 0.51 -4.17 -11.61
N ALA A 231 -0.40 -4.90 -10.95
CA ALA A 231 -1.81 -4.56 -10.89
C ALA A 231 -2.06 -3.22 -10.18
N THR A 232 -1.41 -3.00 -9.03
CA THR A 232 -1.55 -1.75 -8.26
C THR A 232 -0.92 -0.57 -9.00
N ALA A 233 0.22 -0.76 -9.68
CA ALA A 233 0.85 0.30 -10.47
C ALA A 233 -0.06 0.77 -11.59
N LEU A 234 -0.68 -0.14 -12.33
CA LEU A 234 -1.65 0.18 -13.37
C LEU A 234 -2.79 1.04 -12.82
N VAL A 235 -3.38 0.64 -11.69
CA VAL A 235 -4.48 1.40 -11.08
C VAL A 235 -3.99 2.75 -10.56
N THR A 236 -2.92 2.78 -9.75
CA THR A 236 -2.51 3.99 -9.05
C THR A 236 -1.92 5.05 -9.98
N VAL A 237 -1.13 4.63 -10.98
CA VAL A 237 -0.43 5.53 -11.90
C VAL A 237 -1.32 5.93 -13.07
N ASN A 238 -2.00 4.96 -13.68
CA ASN A 238 -2.66 5.19 -14.97
C ASN A 238 -4.14 5.59 -14.84
N SER A 239 -4.80 5.41 -13.67
CA SER A 239 -6.21 5.79 -13.52
C SER A 239 -6.50 7.23 -13.90
N VAL A 240 -5.60 8.16 -13.58
CA VAL A 240 -5.78 9.58 -13.93
C VAL A 240 -5.83 9.78 -15.44
N VAL A 241 -5.00 9.05 -16.20
CA VAL A 241 -4.99 9.12 -17.67
C VAL A 241 -6.22 8.44 -18.26
N TYR A 242 -6.59 7.23 -17.77
CA TYR A 242 -7.84 6.56 -18.22
C TYR A 242 -9.06 7.45 -18.01
N VAL A 243 -9.18 8.07 -16.82
CA VAL A 243 -10.35 8.85 -16.45
C VAL A 243 -10.36 10.21 -17.13
N ARG A 244 -9.25 10.96 -17.07
CA ARG A 244 -9.21 12.36 -17.50
C ARG A 244 -8.94 12.51 -18.99
N ASP A 245 -8.01 11.71 -19.53
CA ASP A 245 -7.54 11.86 -20.90
C ASP A 245 -8.35 10.98 -21.87
N LEU A 246 -8.51 9.67 -21.58
CA LEU A 246 -9.21 8.77 -22.49
C LEU A 246 -10.73 8.93 -22.42
N PHE A 247 -11.32 9.13 -21.22
CA PHE A 247 -12.77 9.13 -21.03
C PHE A 247 -13.36 10.51 -20.75
N GLY A 248 -12.54 11.58 -20.66
CA GLY A 248 -13.01 12.94 -20.43
C GLY A 248 -13.73 13.13 -19.09
N GLY A 249 -13.42 12.29 -18.08
CA GLY A 249 -14.09 12.30 -16.79
C GLY A 249 -13.66 13.45 -15.87
N SER A 250 -14.43 13.67 -14.82
CA SER A 250 -14.17 14.68 -13.79
C SER A 250 -13.13 14.20 -12.77
N SER A 251 -12.67 15.12 -11.91
CA SER A 251 -11.83 14.79 -10.75
C SER A 251 -12.52 13.81 -9.79
N SER A 252 -13.84 13.97 -9.58
CA SER A 252 -14.63 13.02 -8.78
C SER A 252 -14.67 11.64 -9.42
N SER A 253 -14.73 11.56 -10.76
CA SER A 253 -14.71 10.27 -11.48
C SER A 253 -13.41 9.50 -11.25
N LEU A 254 -12.26 10.20 -11.13
CA LEU A 254 -10.99 9.55 -10.75
C LEU A 254 -11.08 8.92 -9.35
N ALA A 255 -11.60 9.67 -8.39
CA ALA A 255 -11.72 9.16 -7.03
C ALA A 255 -12.70 7.96 -6.96
N PHE A 256 -13.81 7.99 -7.71
CA PHE A 256 -14.71 6.83 -7.83
C PHE A 256 -14.01 5.62 -8.47
N ALA A 257 -13.23 5.82 -9.54
CA ALA A 257 -12.47 4.75 -10.16
C ALA A 257 -11.53 4.05 -9.17
N LEU A 258 -10.74 4.83 -8.40
CA LEU A 258 -9.90 4.30 -7.33
C LEU A 258 -10.72 3.62 -6.22
N GLY A 259 -11.91 4.16 -5.91
CA GLY A 259 -12.86 3.56 -4.97
C GLY A 259 -13.32 2.16 -5.38
N PHE A 260 -13.54 1.90 -6.67
CA PHE A 260 -13.89 0.56 -7.17
C PHE A 260 -12.78 -0.47 -6.95
N TYR A 261 -11.51 -0.08 -7.11
CA TYR A 261 -10.39 -0.94 -6.74
C TYR A 261 -10.38 -1.25 -5.24
N GLY A 262 -10.56 -0.23 -4.40
CA GLY A 262 -10.65 -0.40 -2.94
C GLY A 262 -11.83 -1.29 -2.53
N ALA A 263 -13.00 -1.10 -3.17
CA ALA A 263 -14.20 -1.92 -2.91
C ALA A 263 -13.97 -3.39 -3.26
N GLY A 264 -13.38 -3.67 -4.41
CA GLY A 264 -13.01 -5.03 -4.82
C GLY A 264 -12.04 -5.68 -3.82
N SER A 265 -11.02 -4.95 -3.39
CA SER A 265 -10.06 -5.40 -2.38
C SER A 265 -10.73 -5.71 -1.04
N MET A 266 -11.63 -4.84 -0.58
CA MET A 266 -12.37 -5.03 0.67
C MET A 266 -13.29 -6.24 0.62
N VAL A 267 -14.04 -6.41 -0.48
CA VAL A 267 -14.90 -7.58 -0.67
C VAL A 267 -14.06 -8.86 -0.57
N ALA A 268 -12.95 -8.95 -1.29
CA ALA A 268 -12.08 -10.12 -1.22
C ALA A 268 -11.53 -10.33 0.20
N ALA A 269 -11.04 -9.29 0.88
CA ALA A 269 -10.51 -9.40 2.24
C ALA A 269 -11.54 -9.98 3.23
N LEU A 270 -12.82 -9.62 3.10
CA LEU A 270 -13.90 -10.12 3.95
C LEU A 270 -14.23 -11.60 3.68
N PHE A 271 -14.07 -12.07 2.43
CA PHE A 271 -14.40 -13.44 2.05
C PHE A 271 -13.21 -14.40 2.17
N VAL A 272 -11.97 -13.93 2.01
CA VAL A 272 -10.75 -14.75 2.11
C VAL A 272 -10.69 -15.64 3.35
N PRO A 273 -11.01 -15.19 4.58
CA PRO A 273 -11.00 -16.07 5.76
C PRO A 273 -12.02 -17.22 5.70
N ARG A 274 -13.10 -17.05 4.95
CA ARG A 274 -14.10 -18.11 4.74
C ARG A 274 -13.60 -19.12 3.70
N VAL A 275 -13.02 -18.65 2.61
CA VAL A 275 -12.47 -19.48 1.52
C VAL A 275 -11.29 -20.31 2.02
N LEU A 276 -10.44 -19.77 2.88
CA LEU A 276 -9.30 -20.47 3.50
C LEU A 276 -9.71 -21.64 4.42
N ARG A 277 -11.00 -21.78 4.79
CA ARG A 277 -11.49 -22.96 5.52
C ARG A 277 -11.65 -24.18 4.63
N SER A 278 -11.82 -23.98 3.32
CA SER A 278 -12.06 -25.05 2.33
C SER A 278 -10.95 -25.15 1.27
N THR A 279 -10.03 -24.19 1.21
CA THR A 279 -8.99 -24.12 0.19
C THR A 279 -7.66 -23.80 0.85
N ASN A 280 -6.55 -24.30 0.31
CA ASN A 280 -5.25 -23.95 0.83
C ASN A 280 -4.81 -22.55 0.35
N ASP A 281 -3.90 -21.92 1.13
CA ASP A 281 -3.36 -20.58 0.88
C ASP A 281 -2.70 -20.44 -0.52
N HIS A 282 -1.90 -21.43 -0.97
CA HIS A 282 -1.26 -21.39 -2.30
C HIS A 282 -2.28 -21.37 -3.44
N ARG A 283 -3.32 -22.21 -3.38
CA ARG A 283 -4.37 -22.23 -4.42
C ARG A 283 -5.10 -20.90 -4.47
N LEU A 284 -5.47 -20.35 -3.31
CA LEU A 284 -6.16 -19.09 -3.23
C LEU A 284 -5.30 -17.95 -3.80
N MET A 285 -4.02 -17.88 -3.43
CA MET A 285 -3.11 -16.84 -3.90
C MET A 285 -2.80 -16.96 -5.40
N LEU A 286 -2.63 -18.17 -5.93
CA LEU A 286 -2.45 -18.40 -7.37
C LEU A 286 -3.72 -18.07 -8.16
N THR A 287 -4.92 -18.35 -7.61
CA THR A 287 -6.18 -17.88 -8.20
C THR A 287 -6.25 -16.36 -8.19
N GLY A 288 -5.83 -15.70 -7.09
CA GLY A 288 -5.71 -14.26 -7.01
C GLY A 288 -4.77 -13.68 -8.08
N ALA A 289 -3.64 -14.36 -8.33
CA ALA A 289 -2.72 -13.96 -9.40
C ALA A 289 -3.36 -14.09 -10.79
N ALA A 290 -4.09 -15.17 -11.06
CA ALA A 290 -4.82 -15.34 -12.32
C ALA A 290 -5.90 -14.26 -12.51
N VAL A 291 -6.65 -13.91 -11.44
CA VAL A 291 -7.63 -12.83 -11.42
C VAL A 291 -6.96 -11.48 -11.69
N ALA A 292 -5.83 -11.19 -11.05
CA ALA A 292 -5.09 -9.95 -11.27
C ALA A 292 -4.52 -9.84 -12.71
N VAL A 293 -3.99 -10.94 -13.27
CA VAL A 293 -3.54 -11.02 -14.66
C VAL A 293 -4.71 -10.80 -15.63
N ALA A 294 -5.85 -11.44 -15.39
CA ALA A 294 -7.06 -11.21 -16.20
C ALA A 294 -7.53 -9.74 -16.11
N GLY A 295 -7.45 -9.13 -14.92
CA GLY A 295 -7.76 -7.72 -14.72
C GLY A 295 -6.81 -6.78 -15.48
N THR A 296 -5.49 -7.03 -15.47
CA THR A 296 -4.52 -6.22 -16.25
C THR A 296 -4.71 -6.40 -17.76
N ALA A 297 -5.03 -7.61 -18.21
CA ALA A 297 -5.40 -7.89 -19.60
C ALA A 297 -6.70 -7.18 -20.01
N ALA A 298 -7.72 -7.19 -19.13
CA ALA A 298 -8.96 -6.44 -19.35
C ALA A 298 -8.71 -4.93 -19.44
N ALA A 299 -7.80 -4.39 -18.61
CA ALA A 299 -7.42 -2.98 -18.68
C ALA A 299 -6.78 -2.62 -20.04
N THR A 300 -6.03 -3.54 -20.65
CA THR A 300 -5.50 -3.35 -22.01
C THR A 300 -6.66 -3.17 -23.01
N ALA A 301 -7.73 -3.99 -22.92
CA ALA A 301 -8.90 -3.83 -23.76
C ALA A 301 -9.68 -2.53 -23.45
N VAL A 302 -9.82 -2.18 -22.16
CA VAL A 302 -10.50 -0.94 -21.73
C VAL A 302 -9.82 0.31 -22.30
N SER A 303 -8.49 0.30 -22.46
CA SER A 303 -7.73 1.43 -23.03
C SER A 303 -8.05 1.74 -24.49
N THR A 304 -8.70 0.82 -25.20
CA THR A 304 -9.13 1.01 -26.61
C THR A 304 -10.54 1.58 -26.74
N LEU A 305 -11.27 1.75 -25.63
CA LEU A 305 -12.63 2.27 -25.63
C LEU A 305 -12.63 3.81 -25.66
N SER A 306 -13.53 4.39 -26.40
CA SER A 306 -13.68 5.84 -26.58
C SER A 306 -14.79 6.42 -25.67
N GLY A 307 -14.62 6.34 -24.35
CA GLY A 307 -15.59 6.93 -23.41
C GLY A 307 -17.00 6.30 -23.46
N GLY A 308 -17.95 6.97 -22.80
CA GLY A 308 -19.36 6.53 -22.76
C GLY A 308 -19.65 5.53 -21.62
N PRO A 309 -20.96 5.22 -21.39
CA PRO A 309 -21.39 4.42 -20.23
C PRO A 309 -20.77 3.02 -20.18
N SER A 310 -20.59 2.37 -21.33
CA SER A 310 -19.97 1.03 -21.41
C SER A 310 -18.50 1.04 -21.01
N ALA A 311 -17.75 2.07 -21.40
CA ALA A 311 -16.34 2.25 -21.02
C ALA A 311 -16.18 2.46 -19.50
N TRP A 312 -17.06 3.26 -18.90
CA TRP A 312 -17.10 3.47 -17.46
C TRP A 312 -17.42 2.20 -16.67
N ILE A 313 -18.41 1.41 -17.14
CA ILE A 313 -18.73 0.12 -16.52
C ILE A 313 -17.56 -0.84 -16.65
N ALA A 314 -16.92 -0.90 -17.80
CA ALA A 314 -15.75 -1.75 -18.06
C ALA A 314 -14.57 -1.35 -17.15
N LEU A 315 -14.29 -0.05 -17.00
CA LEU A 315 -13.26 0.45 -16.09
C LEU A 315 -13.56 0.08 -14.63
N ALA A 316 -14.74 0.38 -14.14
CA ALA A 316 -15.17 0.09 -12.77
C ALA A 316 -15.08 -1.42 -12.45
N THR A 317 -15.54 -2.26 -13.37
CA THR A 317 -15.45 -3.72 -13.24
C THR A 317 -14.01 -4.20 -13.24
N THR A 318 -13.17 -3.69 -14.15
CA THR A 318 -11.76 -4.05 -14.26
C THR A 318 -10.99 -3.65 -13.00
N TRP A 319 -11.20 -2.43 -12.48
CA TRP A 319 -10.56 -1.98 -11.23
C TRP A 319 -11.02 -2.81 -10.03
N SER A 320 -12.30 -3.18 -9.97
CA SER A 320 -12.81 -4.09 -8.93
C SER A 320 -12.15 -5.47 -9.00
N ILE A 321 -11.99 -6.03 -10.19
CA ILE A 321 -11.31 -7.32 -10.42
C ILE A 321 -9.84 -7.25 -9.98
N LEU A 322 -9.13 -6.16 -10.31
CA LEU A 322 -7.76 -5.94 -9.86
C LEU A 322 -7.66 -5.86 -8.34
N GLY A 323 -8.60 -5.16 -7.69
CA GLY A 323 -8.69 -5.10 -6.22
C GLY A 323 -8.92 -6.47 -5.59
N ILE A 324 -9.83 -7.27 -6.16
CA ILE A 324 -10.08 -8.65 -5.72
C ILE A 324 -8.81 -9.50 -5.84
N GLY A 325 -8.17 -9.51 -7.01
CA GLY A 325 -6.98 -10.32 -7.27
C GLY A 325 -5.82 -9.97 -6.32
N THR A 326 -5.55 -8.68 -6.13
CA THR A 326 -4.46 -8.23 -5.23
C THR A 326 -4.74 -8.57 -3.77
N SER A 327 -5.99 -8.45 -3.31
CA SER A 327 -6.38 -8.80 -1.94
C SER A 327 -6.34 -10.30 -1.66
N MET A 328 -6.68 -11.15 -2.65
CA MET A 328 -6.55 -12.62 -2.54
C MET A 328 -5.09 -13.05 -2.37
N ILE A 329 -4.12 -12.26 -2.81
CA ILE A 329 -2.69 -12.50 -2.59
C ILE A 329 -2.25 -11.93 -1.24
N ASN A 330 -2.56 -10.66 -0.96
CA ASN A 330 -2.04 -9.94 0.19
C ASN A 330 -2.59 -10.48 1.52
N THR A 331 -3.87 -10.86 1.58
CA THR A 331 -4.51 -11.28 2.84
C THR A 331 -3.90 -12.56 3.42
N PRO A 332 -3.61 -13.63 2.64
CA PRO A 332 -3.00 -14.84 3.17
C PRO A 332 -1.47 -14.74 3.35
N SER A 333 -0.80 -13.72 2.81
CA SER A 333 0.66 -13.62 2.80
C SER A 333 1.30 -13.78 4.19
N ALA A 334 0.66 -13.22 5.22
CA ALA A 334 1.12 -13.34 6.61
C ALA A 334 1.11 -14.80 7.14
N ILE A 335 0.28 -15.68 6.59
CA ILE A 335 0.23 -17.10 6.96
C ILE A 335 1.52 -17.77 6.50
N ILE A 336 1.94 -17.53 5.26
CA ILE A 336 3.19 -18.08 4.70
C ILE A 336 4.39 -17.55 5.50
N LEU A 337 4.44 -16.24 5.74
CA LEU A 337 5.53 -15.63 6.50
C LEU A 337 5.66 -16.21 7.89
N ARG A 338 4.53 -16.44 8.56
CA ARG A 338 4.51 -17.06 9.89
C ARG A 338 4.96 -18.53 9.87
N ARG A 339 4.55 -19.29 8.87
CA ARG A 339 4.94 -20.69 8.68
C ARG A 339 6.45 -20.83 8.41
N GLU A 340 6.99 -19.90 7.63
CA GLU A 340 8.40 -19.85 7.24
C GLU A 340 9.31 -19.13 8.25
N SER A 341 8.81 -18.78 9.43
CA SER A 341 9.55 -18.08 10.47
C SER A 341 9.34 -18.73 11.84
N ASP A 342 10.38 -18.79 12.64
CA ASP A 342 10.35 -19.06 14.07
C ASP A 342 10.33 -17.75 14.89
N GLU A 343 10.37 -17.86 16.22
CA GLU A 343 10.32 -16.66 17.09
C GLU A 343 11.54 -15.74 16.90
N THR A 344 12.70 -16.30 16.55
CA THR A 344 13.96 -15.56 16.39
C THR A 344 14.08 -14.90 15.02
N THR A 345 13.57 -15.53 13.96
CA THR A 345 13.67 -15.05 12.57
C THR A 345 12.45 -14.27 12.09
N ARG A 346 11.33 -14.31 12.83
CA ARG A 346 10.06 -13.71 12.42
C ARG A 346 10.17 -12.24 12.06
N ALA A 347 10.79 -11.43 12.93
CA ALA A 347 10.95 -10.01 12.71
C ALA A 347 11.75 -9.71 11.44
N SER A 348 12.86 -10.43 11.21
CA SER A 348 13.71 -10.23 10.03
C SER A 348 13.02 -10.66 8.73
N ILE A 349 12.24 -11.76 8.74
CA ILE A 349 11.48 -12.22 7.56
C ILE A 349 10.35 -11.25 7.22
N PHE A 350 9.60 -10.73 8.21
CA PHE A 350 8.56 -9.73 7.96
C PHE A 350 9.14 -8.41 7.44
N THR A 351 10.29 -7.98 7.97
CA THR A 351 11.01 -6.80 7.46
C THR A 351 11.49 -7.02 6.02
N ALA A 352 12.03 -8.21 5.71
CA ALA A 352 12.44 -8.56 4.36
C ALA A 352 11.24 -8.56 3.39
N GLN A 353 10.10 -9.12 3.79
CA GLN A 353 8.86 -9.07 3.00
C GLN A 353 8.46 -7.61 2.70
N PHE A 354 8.49 -6.76 3.71
CA PHE A 354 8.17 -5.34 3.52
C PHE A 354 9.11 -4.70 2.48
N SER A 355 10.41 -4.83 2.65
CA SER A 355 11.39 -4.23 1.74
C SER A 355 11.30 -4.80 0.33
N LEU A 356 11.23 -6.12 0.17
CA LEU A 356 11.20 -6.78 -1.12
C LEU A 356 9.89 -6.54 -1.89
N SER A 357 8.74 -6.50 -1.19
CA SER A 357 7.47 -6.14 -1.83
C SER A 357 7.49 -4.71 -2.36
N HIS A 358 8.09 -3.77 -1.63
CA HIS A 358 8.24 -2.38 -2.08
C HIS A 358 9.27 -2.25 -3.23
N ALA A 359 10.29 -3.11 -3.27
CA ALA A 359 11.23 -3.16 -4.39
C ALA A 359 10.55 -3.55 -5.73
N ALA A 360 9.52 -4.40 -5.71
CA ALA A 360 8.73 -4.71 -6.91
C ALA A 360 8.02 -3.46 -7.48
N PHE A 361 7.52 -2.59 -6.59
CA PHE A 361 6.90 -1.32 -7.00
C PHE A 361 7.90 -0.33 -7.59
N LEU A 362 9.18 -0.37 -7.18
CA LEU A 362 10.24 0.47 -7.74
C LEU A 362 10.41 0.24 -9.26
N ILE A 363 10.07 -0.95 -9.73
CA ILE A 363 10.10 -1.29 -11.17
C ILE A 363 8.74 -0.97 -11.81
N THR A 364 7.63 -1.41 -11.21
CA THR A 364 6.33 -1.35 -11.87
C THR A 364 5.75 0.06 -11.97
N TYR A 365 6.04 0.96 -11.03
CA TYR A 365 5.57 2.35 -11.11
C TYR A 365 6.19 3.13 -12.28
N PRO A 366 7.52 3.13 -12.50
CA PRO A 366 8.11 3.73 -13.69
C PRO A 366 7.63 3.07 -14.99
N VAL A 367 7.51 1.74 -15.03
CA VAL A 367 6.98 1.03 -16.20
C VAL A 367 5.56 1.51 -16.52
N ALA A 368 4.66 1.53 -15.52
CA ALA A 368 3.30 2.03 -15.72
C ALA A 368 3.28 3.46 -16.26
N GLY A 369 4.06 4.34 -15.66
CA GLY A 369 4.06 5.77 -16.00
C GLY A 369 4.76 6.09 -17.32
N TRP A 370 6.01 5.67 -17.48
CA TRP A 370 6.82 6.04 -18.64
C TRP A 370 6.38 5.33 -19.91
N VAL A 371 6.07 4.02 -19.83
CA VAL A 371 5.56 3.29 -21.00
C VAL A 371 4.20 3.84 -21.40
N GLY A 372 3.34 4.18 -20.40
CA GLY A 372 2.04 4.79 -20.68
C GLY A 372 2.14 6.17 -21.36
N ALA A 373 3.09 6.99 -20.95
CA ALA A 373 3.30 8.32 -21.51
C ALA A 373 3.94 8.29 -22.92
N GLN A 374 4.87 7.36 -23.16
CA GLN A 374 5.60 7.29 -24.43
C GLN A 374 4.90 6.43 -25.49
N PHE A 375 4.27 5.33 -25.09
CA PHE A 375 3.73 4.30 -25.99
C PHE A 375 2.22 4.08 -25.83
N GLY A 376 1.57 4.89 -24.99
CA GLY A 376 0.13 4.81 -24.71
C GLY A 376 -0.28 3.77 -23.68
N GLN A 377 -1.54 3.90 -23.23
CA GLN A 377 -2.08 3.11 -22.11
C GLN A 377 -2.23 1.62 -22.46
N PHE A 378 -2.51 1.31 -23.72
CA PHE A 378 -2.56 -0.06 -24.23
C PHE A 378 -1.23 -0.77 -23.98
N THR A 379 -0.12 -0.16 -24.40
CA THR A 379 1.23 -0.74 -24.26
C THR A 379 1.63 -0.89 -22.80
N ALA A 380 1.35 0.12 -21.96
CA ALA A 380 1.63 0.04 -20.52
C ALA A 380 0.88 -1.12 -19.84
N ALA A 381 -0.41 -1.24 -20.12
CA ALA A 381 -1.22 -2.32 -19.56
C ALA A 381 -0.78 -3.69 -20.07
N ALA A 382 -0.41 -3.81 -21.36
CA ALA A 382 0.10 -5.06 -21.96
C ALA A 382 1.44 -5.48 -21.33
N VAL A 383 2.39 -4.54 -21.14
CA VAL A 383 3.68 -4.81 -20.49
C VAL A 383 3.48 -5.25 -19.04
N LEU A 384 2.63 -4.56 -18.29
CA LEU A 384 2.31 -4.94 -16.90
C LEU A 384 1.59 -6.30 -16.83
N THR A 385 0.74 -6.62 -17.82
CA THR A 385 0.13 -7.95 -17.96
C THR A 385 1.18 -9.03 -18.17
N GLY A 386 2.15 -8.76 -19.06
CA GLY A 386 3.28 -9.66 -19.31
C GLY A 386 4.12 -9.91 -18.04
N LEU A 387 4.46 -8.84 -17.30
CA LEU A 387 5.18 -8.94 -16.03
C LEU A 387 4.39 -9.74 -14.99
N ALA A 388 3.09 -9.44 -14.82
CA ALA A 388 2.23 -10.16 -13.88
C ALA A 388 2.10 -11.64 -14.25
N THR A 389 1.96 -11.96 -15.55
CA THR A 389 1.87 -13.34 -16.04
C THR A 389 3.16 -14.12 -15.75
N LEU A 390 4.32 -13.56 -16.10
CA LEU A 390 5.61 -14.20 -15.85
C LEU A 390 5.84 -14.42 -14.35
N ALA A 391 5.50 -13.44 -13.53
CA ALA A 391 5.61 -13.54 -12.08
C ALA A 391 4.64 -14.59 -11.50
N GLY A 392 3.38 -14.62 -11.95
CA GLY A 392 2.40 -15.63 -11.53
C GLY A 392 2.80 -17.06 -11.91
N LEU A 393 3.29 -17.26 -13.13
CA LEU A 393 3.83 -18.54 -13.58
C LEU A 393 5.07 -18.96 -12.78
N SER A 394 5.95 -18.00 -12.45
CA SER A 394 7.12 -18.26 -11.60
C SER A 394 6.71 -18.74 -10.21
N ALA A 395 5.73 -18.08 -9.59
CA ALA A 395 5.18 -18.49 -8.31
C ALA A 395 4.58 -19.91 -8.37
N ALA A 396 3.79 -20.20 -9.40
CA ALA A 396 3.19 -21.52 -9.60
C ALA A 396 4.26 -22.62 -9.73
N ARG A 397 5.34 -22.36 -10.49
CA ARG A 397 6.47 -23.30 -10.64
C ARG A 397 7.27 -23.50 -9.35
N LEU A 398 7.50 -22.44 -8.58
CA LEU A 398 8.20 -22.51 -7.31
C LEU A 398 7.41 -23.33 -6.30
N TRP A 399 6.11 -23.12 -6.21
CA TRP A 399 5.25 -23.82 -5.27
C TRP A 399 4.85 -25.24 -5.71
N SER A 400 4.97 -25.59 -6.97
CA SER A 400 4.81 -26.98 -7.40
C SER A 400 5.98 -27.87 -6.92
N ARG A 401 7.20 -27.32 -6.85
CA ARG A 401 8.40 -28.03 -6.38
C ARG A 401 8.40 -28.32 -4.88
N THR A 402 7.63 -27.56 -4.10
CA THR A 402 7.50 -27.80 -2.64
C THR A 402 6.46 -28.87 -2.31
N ARG A 403 5.70 -29.36 -3.30
CA ARG A 403 4.67 -30.39 -3.13
C ARG A 403 5.14 -31.82 -3.30
N ASP A 404 6.32 -32.06 -3.85
CA ASP A 404 6.88 -33.42 -3.90
C ASP A 404 7.38 -33.81 -2.51
N PRO A 405 6.66 -34.71 -1.75
CA PRO A 405 7.24 -35.31 -0.59
C PRO A 405 8.42 -36.16 -1.11
N VAL A 406 9.61 -35.95 -0.57
CA VAL A 406 10.69 -36.91 -0.69
C VAL A 406 10.10 -38.22 -0.23
N VAL A 407 9.79 -39.11 -1.18
CA VAL A 407 9.52 -40.50 -0.90
C VAL A 407 10.84 -41.04 -0.36
N VAL A 408 10.98 -41.04 0.95
CA VAL A 408 12.03 -41.79 1.62
C VAL A 408 11.62 -43.25 1.40
N SER A 409 12.19 -43.84 0.35
CA SER A 409 12.20 -45.32 0.17
C SER A 409 12.90 -45.89 1.38
N ALA A 410 12.11 -46.61 2.20
CA ALA A 410 12.57 -47.47 3.28
C ALA A 410 13.45 -48.59 2.76
#